data_b85746548bbb3b2371f11b80f653bdbe
#
_entry.id   b85746548bbb3b2371f11b80f653bdbe
#
_cell.length_a   1.000
_cell.length_b   1.000
_cell.length_c   1.000
_cell.angle_alpha   90.00
_cell.angle_beta   90.00
_cell.angle_gamma   90.00
#
_symmetry.space_group_name_H-M   'P 1'
#
loop_
_entity.id
_entity.type
_entity.pdbx_description
1 polymer ?
#
loop_
_entity_poly.entity_id
_entity_poly.type
_entity_poly.pdbx_seq_one_letter_code
_entity_poly.pdbx_strand_id
1 'polypeptide(L)'
;MPLVKNGHIATDIFFHVADGAELPGDGPVLVSAARFLEDPDALLKRSGKVGVVWPNNRDVEDLVPYLDRLALVALVFPTFRDGRAYSQARLLRERHGYDGELRATGQVLRDQFVFMLRAGFDAFDVKKQADAEAFDEASRRYSVFYQPTGDGRLSALHRRSQSRHSESARQ
;
A
#
# COMPACT_ATOMS: atom_id res chain seq x y z
N MET A 1 -10.61 3.96 12.15
CA MET A 1 -10.23 2.54 11.98
C MET A 1 -8.77 2.44 12.37
N PRO A 2 -8.33 1.36 13.04
CA PRO A 2 -6.91 1.17 13.31
C PRO A 2 -6.14 1.03 11.99
N LEU A 3 -4.99 1.71 11.92
CA LEU A 3 -4.06 1.62 10.81
C LEU A 3 -2.89 0.74 11.22
N VAL A 4 -2.53 -0.22 10.37
CA VAL A 4 -1.27 -0.96 10.48
C VAL A 4 -0.35 -0.51 9.36
N LYS A 5 0.88 -0.12 9.69
CA LYS A 5 1.88 0.30 8.73
C LYS A 5 3.21 -0.39 9.04
N ASN A 6 3.82 -1.00 8.04
CA ASN A 6 5.07 -1.76 8.19
C ASN A 6 5.01 -2.83 9.32
N GLY A 7 3.85 -3.44 9.52
CA GLY A 7 3.65 -4.46 10.55
C GLY A 7 3.32 -3.94 11.95
N HIS A 8 3.25 -2.63 12.16
CA HIS A 8 2.96 -2.02 13.46
C HIS A 8 1.72 -1.15 13.43
N ILE A 9 1.04 -1.06 14.57
CA ILE A 9 -0.08 -0.12 14.74
C ILE A 9 0.46 1.30 14.60
N ALA A 10 -0.18 2.09 13.76
CA ALA A 10 0.21 3.46 13.46
C ALA A 10 -0.98 4.42 13.60
N THR A 11 -0.67 5.67 13.86
CA THR A 11 -1.67 6.75 13.79
C THR A 11 -1.82 7.21 12.35
N ASP A 12 -3.06 7.26 11.85
CA ASP A 12 -3.32 7.86 10.55
C ASP A 12 -3.17 9.37 10.65
N ILE A 13 -2.24 9.89 9.86
CA ILE A 13 -1.98 11.34 9.78
C ILE A 13 -2.83 12.02 8.71
N PHE A 14 -3.48 11.25 7.83
CA PHE A 14 -4.27 11.79 6.74
C PHE A 14 -5.69 12.11 7.22
N PHE A 15 -6.13 13.33 6.97
CA PHE A 15 -7.50 13.73 7.17
C PHE A 15 -8.35 13.26 5.98
N HIS A 16 -9.33 12.38 6.25
CA HIS A 16 -10.25 11.88 5.24
C HIS A 16 -11.28 12.95 4.90
N VAL A 17 -11.24 13.45 3.68
CA VAL A 17 -12.13 14.51 3.21
C VAL A 17 -13.25 13.91 2.40
N ALA A 18 -14.49 14.09 2.86
CA ALA A 18 -15.68 13.66 2.12
C ALA A 18 -15.84 14.47 0.82
N ASP A 19 -16.50 13.89 -0.17
CA ASP A 19 -16.82 14.60 -1.41
C ASP A 19 -17.70 15.82 -1.10
N GLY A 20 -17.34 16.96 -1.71
CA GLY A 20 -18.03 18.23 -1.47
C GLY A 20 -17.68 18.94 -0.16
N ALA A 21 -16.94 18.32 0.77
CA ALA A 21 -16.49 19.02 1.98
C ALA A 21 -15.33 19.97 1.70
N GLU A 22 -15.21 21.01 2.51
CA GLU A 22 -14.10 21.95 2.42
C GLU A 22 -12.76 21.27 2.78
N LEU A 23 -11.71 21.57 2.00
CA LEU A 23 -10.38 21.05 2.30
C LEU A 23 -9.80 21.81 3.50
N PRO A 24 -9.20 21.14 4.48
CA PRO A 24 -8.46 21.82 5.53
C PRO A 24 -7.33 22.65 4.91
N GLY A 25 -7.03 23.81 5.48
CA GLY A 25 -6.00 24.71 4.97
C GLY A 25 -4.65 24.04 4.83
N ASP A 26 -4.21 23.39 5.88
CA ASP A 26 -2.91 22.69 5.97
C ASP A 26 -3.07 21.24 6.40
N GLY A 27 -1.99 20.47 6.23
CA GLY A 27 -1.91 19.07 6.66
C GLY A 27 -2.23 18.06 5.57
N PRO A 28 -1.93 16.77 5.84
CA PRO A 28 -2.15 15.67 4.92
C PRO A 28 -3.64 15.39 4.72
N VAL A 29 -4.07 15.23 3.48
CA VAL A 29 -5.46 14.92 3.12
C VAL A 29 -5.55 13.64 2.31
N LEU A 30 -6.61 12.87 2.54
CA LEU A 30 -6.99 11.70 1.76
C LEU A 30 -8.34 11.98 1.11
N VAL A 31 -8.38 12.03 -0.22
CA VAL A 31 -9.57 12.36 -1.02
C VAL A 31 -10.02 11.18 -1.87
N SER A 32 -11.26 11.19 -2.33
CA SER A 32 -11.74 10.20 -3.30
C SER A 32 -11.10 10.37 -4.67
N ALA A 33 -11.09 9.30 -5.49
CA ALA A 33 -10.66 9.36 -6.87
C ALA A 33 -11.47 10.37 -7.70
N ALA A 34 -12.77 10.50 -7.44
CA ALA A 34 -13.63 11.45 -8.15
C ALA A 34 -13.15 12.86 -7.90
N ARG A 35 -12.99 13.24 -6.64
CA ARG A 35 -12.51 14.56 -6.24
C ARG A 35 -11.09 14.86 -6.71
N PHE A 36 -10.21 13.86 -6.66
CA PHE A 36 -8.84 14.02 -7.13
C PHE A 36 -8.79 14.37 -8.61
N LEU A 37 -9.61 13.71 -9.42
CA LEU A 37 -9.63 13.88 -10.88
C LEU A 37 -10.37 15.15 -11.35
N GLU A 38 -11.09 15.85 -10.48
CA GLU A 38 -11.68 17.15 -10.79
C GLU A 38 -10.60 18.22 -11.04
N ASP A 39 -9.60 18.29 -10.16
CA ASP A 39 -8.45 19.19 -10.31
C ASP A 39 -7.22 18.64 -9.54
N PRO A 40 -6.49 17.70 -10.16
CA PRO A 40 -5.32 17.09 -9.53
C PRO A 40 -4.22 18.12 -9.22
N ASP A 41 -4.03 19.08 -10.12
CA ASP A 41 -2.95 20.05 -9.97
C ASP A 41 -3.20 21.04 -8.84
N ALA A 42 -4.44 21.48 -8.63
CA ALA A 42 -4.77 22.32 -7.49
C ALA A 42 -4.56 21.58 -6.16
N LEU A 43 -4.98 20.30 -6.10
CA LEU A 43 -4.75 19.45 -4.93
C LEU A 43 -3.26 19.25 -4.64
N LEU A 44 -2.46 18.97 -5.66
CA LEU A 44 -1.03 18.67 -5.53
C LEU A 44 -0.14 19.91 -5.34
N LYS A 45 -0.69 21.14 -5.53
CA LYS A 45 -0.01 22.41 -5.20
C LYS A 45 -0.09 22.75 -3.71
N ARG A 46 -0.88 22.02 -2.92
CA ARG A 46 -1.00 22.24 -1.46
C ARG A 46 0.34 22.02 -0.76
N SER A 47 0.54 22.70 0.36
CA SER A 47 1.70 22.48 1.25
C SER A 47 1.63 21.11 1.95
N GLY A 48 0.43 20.56 2.17
CA GLY A 48 0.20 19.26 2.80
C GLY A 48 0.29 18.10 1.83
N LYS A 49 0.64 16.92 2.35
CA LYS A 49 0.66 15.67 1.59
C LYS A 49 -0.73 15.31 1.08
N VAL A 50 -0.81 14.78 -0.13
CA VAL A 50 -2.06 14.33 -0.74
C VAL A 50 -2.04 12.82 -0.91
N GLY A 51 -3.13 12.18 -0.47
CA GLY A 51 -3.44 10.80 -0.74
C GLY A 51 -4.76 10.67 -1.51
N VAL A 52 -4.91 9.57 -2.22
CA VAL A 52 -6.12 9.28 -3.00
C VAL A 52 -6.66 7.89 -2.66
N VAL A 53 -7.98 7.80 -2.46
CA VAL A 53 -8.71 6.52 -2.37
C VAL A 53 -9.08 6.09 -3.77
N TRP A 54 -8.49 4.98 -4.24
CA TRP A 54 -8.66 4.52 -5.62
C TRP A 54 -9.49 3.25 -5.67
N PRO A 55 -10.64 3.29 -6.33
CA PRO A 55 -11.51 2.13 -6.45
C PRO A 55 -10.93 1.07 -7.39
N ASN A 56 -11.19 -0.20 -7.11
CA ASN A 56 -10.61 -1.30 -7.86
C ASN A 56 -11.20 -1.53 -9.27
N ASN A 57 -12.24 -0.79 -9.63
CA ASN A 57 -12.84 -0.80 -10.97
C ASN A 57 -12.33 0.32 -11.89
N ARG A 58 -11.35 1.10 -11.42
CA ARG A 58 -10.74 2.18 -12.20
C ARG A 58 -9.28 1.83 -12.53
N ASP A 59 -8.81 2.23 -13.70
CA ASP A 59 -7.44 1.98 -14.10
C ASP A 59 -6.46 2.82 -13.29
N VAL A 60 -5.37 2.23 -12.81
CA VAL A 60 -4.31 2.94 -12.09
C VAL A 60 -3.41 3.73 -13.03
N GLU A 61 -3.47 3.48 -14.33
CA GLU A 61 -2.76 4.28 -15.34
C GLU A 61 -3.19 5.76 -15.28
N ASP A 62 -4.42 6.06 -14.86
CA ASP A 62 -4.90 7.43 -14.63
C ASP A 62 -4.10 8.18 -13.55
N LEU A 63 -3.42 7.46 -12.64
CA LEU A 63 -2.58 8.05 -11.59
C LEU A 63 -1.13 8.29 -12.01
N VAL A 64 -0.68 7.66 -13.08
CA VAL A 64 0.74 7.68 -13.48
C VAL A 64 1.32 9.09 -13.59
N PRO A 65 0.63 10.09 -14.15
CA PRO A 65 1.16 11.46 -14.24
C PRO A 65 1.38 12.14 -12.88
N TYR A 66 0.86 11.58 -11.79
CA TYR A 66 0.81 12.21 -10.47
C TYR A 66 1.53 11.41 -9.39
N LEU A 67 2.03 10.21 -9.69
CA LEU A 67 2.59 9.27 -8.70
C LEU A 67 3.77 9.85 -7.92
N ASP A 68 4.60 10.65 -8.55
CA ASP A 68 5.75 11.32 -7.92
C ASP A 68 5.37 12.35 -6.86
N ARG A 69 4.13 12.87 -6.93
CA ARG A 69 3.57 13.88 -6.00
C ARG A 69 2.55 13.33 -5.02
N LEU A 70 2.08 12.08 -5.23
CA LEU A 70 1.14 11.42 -4.34
C LEU A 70 1.89 10.75 -3.18
N ALA A 71 1.53 11.10 -1.95
CA ALA A 71 2.13 10.51 -0.77
C ALA A 71 1.48 9.18 -0.35
N LEU A 72 0.23 8.95 -0.77
CA LEU A 72 -0.58 7.79 -0.42
C LEU A 72 -1.53 7.43 -1.56
N VAL A 73 -1.55 6.15 -1.94
CA VAL A 73 -2.61 5.56 -2.75
C VAL A 73 -3.28 4.46 -1.93
N ALA A 74 -4.57 4.66 -1.60
CA ALA A 74 -5.38 3.69 -0.88
C ALA A 74 -6.24 2.90 -1.85
N LEU A 75 -5.90 1.63 -2.10
CA LEU A 75 -6.62 0.75 -3.00
C LEU A 75 -7.77 0.05 -2.27
N VAL A 76 -8.95 0.08 -2.88
CA VAL A 76 -10.18 -0.40 -2.24
C VAL A 76 -10.42 -1.87 -2.55
N PHE A 77 -10.66 -2.65 -1.50
CA PHE A 77 -11.22 -4.00 -1.57
C PHE A 77 -12.72 -3.94 -1.23
N PRO A 78 -13.63 -3.82 -2.21
CA PRO A 78 -15.07 -3.74 -1.93
C PRO A 78 -15.60 -5.03 -1.33
N THR A 79 -15.03 -6.17 -1.74
CA THR A 79 -15.21 -7.48 -1.13
C THR A 79 -13.88 -8.23 -1.08
N PHE A 80 -13.73 -9.16 -0.11
CA PHE A 80 -12.51 -9.97 0.01
C PHE A 80 -12.28 -10.91 -1.20
N ARG A 81 -13.32 -11.19 -1.99
CA ARG A 81 -13.25 -12.03 -3.20
C ARG A 81 -12.77 -11.26 -4.43
N ASP A 82 -12.81 -9.94 -4.38
CA ASP A 82 -12.43 -9.10 -5.51
C ASP A 82 -10.94 -8.78 -5.46
N GLY A 83 -10.18 -9.54 -6.22
CA GLY A 83 -8.71 -9.46 -6.24
C GLY A 83 -8.11 -8.36 -7.12
N ARG A 84 -8.91 -7.50 -7.78
CA ARG A 84 -8.40 -6.47 -8.71
C ARG A 84 -7.40 -5.51 -8.06
N ALA A 85 -7.60 -5.16 -6.79
CA ALA A 85 -6.67 -4.30 -6.06
C ALA A 85 -5.25 -4.89 -5.91
N TYR A 86 -5.10 -6.22 -5.93
CA TYR A 86 -3.77 -6.85 -5.96
C TYR A 86 -3.03 -6.55 -7.28
N SER A 87 -3.74 -6.60 -8.40
CA SER A 87 -3.15 -6.28 -9.70
C SER A 87 -2.79 -4.80 -9.79
N GLN A 88 -3.66 -3.92 -9.29
CA GLN A 88 -3.39 -2.49 -9.20
C GLN A 88 -2.13 -2.20 -8.37
N ALA A 89 -1.98 -2.85 -7.21
CA ALA A 89 -0.82 -2.70 -6.34
C ALA A 89 0.48 -3.10 -7.04
N ARG A 90 0.47 -4.25 -7.73
CA ARG A 90 1.63 -4.73 -8.48
C ARG A 90 2.01 -3.81 -9.63
N LEU A 91 1.03 -3.31 -10.38
CA LEU A 91 1.28 -2.34 -11.45
C LEU A 91 1.96 -1.08 -10.89
N LEU A 92 1.42 -0.52 -9.81
CA LEU A 92 2.00 0.66 -9.17
C LEU A 92 3.44 0.43 -8.71
N ARG A 93 3.73 -0.71 -8.05
CA ARG A 93 5.08 -1.01 -7.53
C ARG A 93 6.05 -1.47 -8.63
N GLU A 94 5.66 -2.50 -9.40
CA GLU A 94 6.58 -3.20 -10.29
C GLU A 94 6.76 -2.47 -11.63
N ARG A 95 5.69 -1.85 -12.16
CA ARG A 95 5.73 -1.18 -13.46
C ARG A 95 6.02 0.31 -13.35
N HIS A 96 5.38 0.97 -12.39
CA HIS A 96 5.46 2.43 -12.27
C HIS A 96 6.41 2.91 -11.17
N GLY A 97 7.01 2.00 -10.37
CA GLY A 97 8.00 2.34 -9.35
C GLY A 97 7.46 3.25 -8.24
N TYR A 98 6.17 3.18 -7.93
CA TYR A 98 5.58 4.02 -6.90
C TYR A 98 6.14 3.71 -5.52
N ASP A 99 6.80 4.67 -4.89
CA ASP A 99 7.47 4.55 -3.58
C ASP A 99 6.67 5.14 -2.42
N GLY A 100 5.54 5.83 -2.69
CA GLY A 100 4.64 6.34 -1.66
C GLY A 100 3.92 5.23 -0.90
N GLU A 101 3.16 5.61 0.14
CA GLU A 101 2.36 4.65 0.91
C GLU A 101 1.32 3.98 0.04
N LEU A 102 1.30 2.65 0.01
CA LEU A 102 0.29 1.86 -0.67
C LEU A 102 -0.59 1.15 0.36
N ARG A 103 -1.79 1.68 0.54
CA ARG A 103 -2.71 1.26 1.59
C ARG A 103 -3.81 0.35 1.06
N ALA A 104 -4.06 -0.75 1.74
CA ALA A 104 -5.25 -1.57 1.52
C ALA A 104 -6.39 -1.08 2.42
N THR A 105 -7.56 -0.81 1.82
CA THR A 105 -8.75 -0.34 2.55
C THR A 105 -10.00 -1.12 2.14
N GLY A 106 -11.08 -1.03 2.92
CA GLY A 106 -12.34 -1.75 2.68
C GLY A 106 -12.42 -3.09 3.39
N GLN A 107 -12.64 -4.19 2.67
CA GLN A 107 -12.66 -5.54 3.26
C GLN A 107 -11.25 -6.14 3.33
N VAL A 108 -10.45 -5.64 4.26
CA VAL A 108 -9.11 -6.16 4.56
C VAL A 108 -9.25 -7.24 5.62
N LEU A 109 -8.90 -8.50 5.28
CA LEU A 109 -9.01 -9.66 6.16
C LEU A 109 -7.62 -10.09 6.65
N ARG A 110 -7.57 -10.58 7.88
CA ARG A 110 -6.34 -11.00 8.56
C ARG A 110 -5.55 -12.07 7.79
N ASP A 111 -6.22 -13.04 7.20
CA ASP A 111 -5.59 -14.15 6.45
C ASP A 111 -4.98 -13.71 5.11
N GLN A 112 -5.35 -12.54 4.61
CA GLN A 112 -4.85 -11.98 3.36
C GLN A 112 -3.63 -11.07 3.53
N PHE A 113 -3.25 -10.67 4.75
CA PHE A 113 -2.17 -9.71 4.99
C PHE A 113 -0.85 -10.09 4.32
N VAL A 114 -0.45 -11.37 4.41
CA VAL A 114 0.81 -11.82 3.81
C VAL A 114 0.79 -11.68 2.29
N PHE A 115 -0.35 -11.98 1.66
CA PHE A 115 -0.51 -11.82 0.21
C PHE A 115 -0.52 -10.35 -0.20
N MET A 116 -1.17 -9.49 0.58
CA MET A 116 -1.18 -8.05 0.35
C MET A 116 0.22 -7.45 0.47
N LEU A 117 0.99 -7.80 1.52
CA LEU A 117 2.39 -7.40 1.66
C LEU A 117 3.21 -7.77 0.41
N ARG A 118 3.02 -9.00 -0.08
CA ARG A 118 3.74 -9.48 -1.27
C ARG A 118 3.29 -8.82 -2.57
N ALA A 119 2.08 -8.27 -2.61
CA ALA A 119 1.62 -7.46 -3.72
C ALA A 119 2.14 -6.01 -3.69
N GLY A 120 2.83 -5.63 -2.59
CA GLY A 120 3.45 -4.32 -2.46
C GLY A 120 2.73 -3.34 -1.52
N PHE A 121 1.67 -3.80 -0.82
CA PHE A 121 1.05 -2.97 0.21
C PHE A 121 1.96 -2.86 1.44
N ASP A 122 2.03 -1.67 2.02
CA ASP A 122 2.78 -1.37 3.24
C ASP A 122 1.91 -0.83 4.39
N ALA A 123 0.63 -0.52 4.09
CA ALA A 123 -0.33 -0.03 5.06
C ALA A 123 -1.70 -0.70 4.90
N PHE A 124 -2.44 -0.84 6.01
CA PHE A 124 -3.72 -1.57 6.07
C PHE A 124 -4.70 -0.90 7.01
N ASP A 125 -5.87 -0.52 6.50
CA ASP A 125 -7.01 -0.11 7.32
C ASP A 125 -7.72 -1.36 7.83
N VAL A 126 -7.64 -1.63 9.13
CA VAL A 126 -8.25 -2.81 9.73
C VAL A 126 -9.47 -2.43 10.57
N LYS A 127 -10.43 -3.35 10.67
CA LYS A 127 -11.69 -3.06 11.39
C LYS A 127 -11.54 -3.18 12.90
N LYS A 128 -10.68 -4.08 13.38
CA LYS A 128 -10.52 -4.41 14.78
C LYS A 128 -9.08 -4.26 15.24
N GLN A 129 -8.88 -3.84 16.47
CA GLN A 129 -7.57 -3.78 17.11
C GLN A 129 -6.88 -5.14 17.14
N ALA A 130 -7.61 -6.22 17.40
CA ALA A 130 -7.09 -7.58 17.39
C ALA A 130 -6.55 -8.02 16.02
N ASP A 131 -7.07 -7.48 14.92
CA ASP A 131 -6.54 -7.76 13.59
C ASP A 131 -5.19 -7.07 13.38
N ALA A 132 -4.99 -5.89 13.97
CA ALA A 132 -3.72 -5.18 13.92
C ALA A 132 -2.61 -5.92 14.69
N GLU A 133 -2.93 -6.46 15.86
CA GLU A 133 -1.99 -7.27 16.66
C GLU A 133 -1.61 -8.57 15.95
N ALA A 134 -2.61 -9.21 15.33
CA ALA A 134 -2.41 -10.43 14.56
C ALA A 134 -1.59 -10.21 13.27
N PHE A 135 -1.62 -9.00 12.72
CA PHE A 135 -0.80 -8.64 11.56
C PHE A 135 0.70 -8.64 11.90
N ASP A 136 1.09 -8.08 13.04
CA ASP A 136 2.47 -8.09 13.51
C ASP A 136 2.99 -9.53 13.66
N GLU A 137 2.20 -10.42 14.25
CA GLU A 137 2.53 -11.84 14.36
C GLU A 137 2.64 -12.50 12.98
N ALA A 138 1.69 -12.26 12.08
CA ALA A 138 1.69 -12.85 10.74
C ALA A 138 2.87 -12.39 9.90
N SER A 139 3.29 -11.12 10.00
CA SER A 139 4.42 -10.56 9.27
C SER A 139 5.76 -11.18 9.67
N ARG A 140 5.88 -11.62 10.93
CA ARG A 140 7.08 -12.29 11.46
C ARG A 140 7.13 -13.79 11.16
N ARG A 141 5.97 -14.44 10.96
CA ARG A 141 5.88 -15.89 10.78
C ARG A 141 6.59 -16.40 9.52
N TYR A 142 6.57 -15.60 8.44
CA TYR A 142 7.16 -15.96 7.15
C TYR A 142 8.26 -14.98 6.77
N SER A 143 9.51 -15.40 6.93
CA SER A 143 10.69 -14.59 6.57
C SER A 143 11.27 -14.95 5.20
N VAL A 144 10.87 -16.10 4.62
CA VAL A 144 11.39 -16.61 3.34
C VAL A 144 10.24 -17.05 2.46
N PHE A 145 10.24 -16.56 1.22
CA PHE A 145 9.24 -16.89 0.20
C PHE A 145 9.91 -17.55 -1.01
N TYR A 146 9.19 -18.45 -1.66
CA TYR A 146 9.71 -19.17 -2.82
C TYR A 146 9.77 -18.28 -4.07
N GLN A 147 8.72 -17.50 -4.33
CA GLN A 147 8.62 -16.64 -5.51
C GLN A 147 9.10 -15.23 -5.22
N PRO A 148 9.86 -14.60 -6.13
CA PRO A 148 10.15 -13.18 -6.07
C PRO A 148 8.85 -12.37 -6.30
N THR A 149 8.74 -11.22 -5.65
CA THR A 149 7.64 -10.26 -5.82
C THR A 149 8.18 -8.85 -5.63
N GLY A 150 7.37 -7.83 -5.92
CA GLY A 150 7.72 -6.41 -5.77
C GLY A 150 7.87 -5.91 -4.33
N ASP A 151 7.89 -6.81 -3.33
CA ASP A 151 8.05 -6.48 -1.91
C ASP A 151 9.53 -6.26 -1.48
N GLY A 152 10.47 -6.30 -2.44
CA GLY A 152 11.90 -6.16 -2.20
C GLY A 152 12.56 -7.30 -1.41
N ARG A 153 11.82 -8.34 -1.02
CA ARG A 153 12.35 -9.47 -0.23
C ARG A 153 13.02 -10.50 -1.13
N LEU A 154 14.19 -10.98 -0.70
CA LEU A 154 14.90 -12.02 -1.42
C LEU A 154 14.13 -13.34 -1.40
N SER A 155 13.92 -13.93 -2.58
CA SER A 155 13.34 -15.27 -2.68
C SER A 155 14.27 -16.34 -2.09
N ALA A 156 13.73 -17.54 -1.80
CA ALA A 156 14.50 -18.68 -1.31
C ALA A 156 15.67 -19.04 -2.23
N LEU A 157 15.50 -18.89 -3.56
CA LEU A 157 16.55 -19.12 -4.54
C LEU A 157 17.69 -18.11 -4.40
N HIS A 158 17.40 -16.83 -4.28
CA HIS A 158 18.41 -15.78 -4.10
C HIS A 158 19.19 -15.98 -2.78
N ARG A 159 18.51 -16.33 -1.68
CA ARG A 159 19.18 -16.60 -0.42
C ARG A 159 20.12 -17.82 -0.50
N ARG A 160 19.73 -18.89 -1.19
CA ARG A 160 20.59 -20.06 -1.42
C ARG A 160 21.81 -19.74 -2.29
N SER A 161 21.68 -18.89 -3.30
CA SER A 161 22.83 -18.50 -4.11
C SER A 161 23.82 -17.65 -3.32
N GLN A 162 23.37 -16.75 -2.46
CA GLN A 162 24.22 -15.92 -1.61
C GLN A 162 24.99 -16.76 -0.57
N SER A 163 24.34 -17.77 0.06
CA SER A 163 25.02 -18.65 1.03
C SER A 163 26.13 -19.46 0.38
N ARG A 164 25.96 -19.96 -0.85
CA ARG A 164 27.01 -20.69 -1.59
C ARG A 164 28.21 -19.81 -1.92
N HIS A 165 28.00 -18.55 -2.29
CA HIS A 165 29.12 -17.62 -2.57
C HIS A 165 29.90 -17.25 -1.31
N SER A 166 29.25 -17.16 -0.16
CA SER A 166 29.91 -16.87 1.14
C SER A 166 30.74 -18.05 1.67
N GLU A 167 30.35 -19.29 1.36
CA GLU A 167 31.12 -20.49 1.68
C GLU A 167 32.36 -20.66 0.77
N SER A 168 32.21 -20.36 -0.51
CA SER A 168 33.30 -20.43 -1.52
C SER A 168 34.38 -19.37 -1.30
N ALA A 169 34.06 -18.24 -0.63
CA ALA A 169 35.00 -17.17 -0.32
C ALA A 169 35.78 -17.38 0.99
N ARG A 170 35.50 -18.46 1.74
CA ARG A 170 36.17 -18.82 3.00
C ARG A 170 37.13 -20.02 2.87
N GLN A 171 37.28 -20.58 1.68
CA GLN A 171 38.27 -21.58 1.31
C GLN A 171 39.41 -20.95 0.51
#